data_fba84a04d45b2b0c08b26c13274fab70
#
_entry.id   fba84a04d45b2b0c08b26c13274fab70
#
_cell.length_a   1.000
_cell.length_b   1.000
_cell.length_c   1.000
_cell.angle_alpha   90.00
_cell.angle_beta   90.00
_cell.angle_gamma   90.00
#
_symmetry.space_group_name_H-M   'P 1'
#
loop_
_entity.id
_entity.type
_entity.pdbx_description
1 polymer ?
#
loop_
_entity_poly.entity_id
_entity_poly.type
_entity_poly.pdbx_seq_one_letter_code
_entity_poly.pdbx_strand_id
1 'polypeptide(L)' 'MQRILAFDVGDKRIGVAVSDALGITAQPVETYHRSGGAQKDAEYLLTLAQKYAPCMLLFGMPRNMDGSYGE' A
#
# COMPACT_ATOMS: atom_id res chain seq x y z
N MET A 1 -4.23 -6.81 18.61
CA MET A 1 -3.11 -6.74 17.67
C MET A 1 -3.48 -5.89 16.48
N GLN A 2 -2.51 -5.22 15.90
CA GLN A 2 -2.75 -4.33 14.77
C GLN A 2 -2.66 -5.10 13.46
N ARG A 3 -3.49 -4.68 12.51
CA ARG A 3 -3.33 -5.14 11.14
C ARG A 3 -2.19 -4.40 10.47
N ILE A 4 -1.68 -4.98 9.40
CA ILE A 4 -0.68 -4.32 8.58
C ILE A 4 -1.34 -4.00 7.24
N LEU A 5 -1.34 -2.74 6.90
CA LEU A 5 -1.87 -2.27 5.62
C LEU A 5 -0.66 -2.00 4.73
N ALA A 6 -0.53 -2.80 3.68
CA ALA A 6 0.65 -2.79 2.83
C ALA A 6 0.33 -2.15 1.49
N PHE A 7 1.24 -1.29 1.03
CA PHE A 7 1.12 -0.61 -0.25
C PHE A 7 2.31 -0.96 -1.11
N ASP A 8 2.03 -1.49 -2.30
CA ASP A 8 3.05 -1.76 -3.30
C ASP A 8 2.98 -0.63 -4.32
N VAL A 9 3.88 0.33 -4.19
CA VAL A 9 3.80 1.60 -4.92
C VAL A 9 4.52 1.45 -6.26
N GLY A 10 3.75 1.46 -7.33
CA GLY A 10 4.29 1.46 -8.68
C GLY A 10 4.13 2.81 -9.34
N ASP A 11 4.60 2.90 -10.58
CA ASP A 11 4.54 4.16 -11.33
C ASP A 11 3.10 4.59 -11.61
N LYS A 12 2.25 3.65 -11.95
CA LYS A 12 0.89 3.95 -12.38
C LYS A 12 -0.17 3.38 -11.45
N ARG A 13 0.21 2.47 -10.57
CA ARG A 13 -0.74 1.78 -9.71
C ARG A 13 -0.15 1.59 -8.33
N ILE A 14 -1.03 1.52 -7.37
CA ILE A 14 -0.66 1.16 -6.00
C ILE A 14 -1.49 -0.07 -5.63
N GLY A 15 -0.81 -1.18 -5.41
CA GLY A 15 -1.47 -2.37 -4.91
C GLY A 15 -1.65 -2.28 -3.42
N VAL A 16 -2.81 -2.65 -2.92
CA VAL A 16 -3.13 -2.53 -1.50
C VAL A 16 -3.51 -3.90 -0.98
N ALA A 17 -2.91 -4.28 0.14
CA ALA A 17 -3.23 -5.51 0.83
C ALA A 17 -3.30 -5.25 2.32
N VAL A 18 -4.07 -6.06 3.02
CA VAL A 18 -4.18 -5.95 4.46
C VAL A 18 -3.97 -7.33 5.08
N SER A 19 -3.20 -7.37 6.14
CA SER A 19 -3.04 -8.60 6.91
C SER A 19 -4.17 -8.72 7.92
N ASP A 20 -4.38 -9.95 8.41
CA ASP A 20 -5.28 -10.14 9.53
C ASP A 20 -4.62 -9.64 10.82
N ALA A 21 -5.38 -9.67 11.91
CA ALA A 21 -4.88 -9.17 13.18
C ALA A 21 -3.72 -9.98 13.73
N LEU A 22 -3.58 -11.22 13.29
CA LEU A 22 -2.48 -12.08 13.73
C LEU A 22 -1.27 -11.99 12.81
N GLY A 23 -1.42 -11.34 11.65
CA GLY A 23 -0.33 -11.21 10.70
C GLY A 23 0.00 -12.49 9.94
N ILE A 24 -0.91 -13.47 9.95
CA ILE A 24 -0.66 -14.76 9.33
C ILE A 24 -0.98 -14.74 7.85
N THR A 25 -2.07 -14.08 7.48
CA THR A 25 -2.50 -14.02 6.09
C THR A 25 -2.60 -12.58 5.64
N ALA A 26 -2.42 -12.38 4.34
CA ALA A 26 -2.59 -11.07 3.73
C ALA A 26 -3.60 -11.22 2.59
N GLN A 27 -4.53 -10.30 2.52
CA GLN A 27 -5.56 -10.32 1.50
C GLN A 27 -5.48 -9.07 0.65
N PRO A 28 -5.60 -9.21 -0.67
CA PRO A 28 -5.64 -8.02 -1.52
C PRO A 28 -6.92 -7.23 -1.25
N VAL A 29 -6.74 -5.92 -1.16
CA VAL A 29 -7.89 -5.02 -0.97
C VAL A 29 -8.33 -4.50 -2.32
N GLU A 30 -7.43 -3.84 -3.01
CA GLU A 30 -7.75 -3.27 -4.31
C GLU A 30 -6.46 -2.78 -4.96
N THR A 31 -6.57 -2.44 -6.23
CA THR A 31 -5.50 -1.78 -6.95
C THR A 31 -5.96 -0.36 -7.28
N TYR A 32 -5.22 0.60 -6.78
CA TYR A 32 -5.53 2.02 -7.02
C TYR A 32 -4.77 2.48 -8.24
N HIS A 33 -5.48 3.08 -9.18
CA HIS A 33 -4.86 3.62 -10.38
C HIS A 33 -4.51 5.08 -10.13
N ARG A 34 -3.23 5.39 -10.19
CA ARG A 34 -2.75 6.74 -9.96
C ARG A 34 -3.16 7.61 -11.15
N SER A 35 -3.92 8.65 -10.87
CA SER A 35 -4.51 9.45 -11.93
C SER A 35 -3.96 10.87 -12.01
N GLY A 36 -2.90 11.11 -11.28
CA GLY A 36 -2.21 12.37 -11.42
C GLY A 36 -2.14 13.17 -10.14
N GLY A 37 -0.99 13.25 -9.60
CA GLY A 37 -0.72 14.11 -8.49
C GLY A 37 -0.56 13.38 -7.17
N ALA A 38 0.50 13.74 -6.49
CA ALA A 38 0.82 13.14 -5.20
C ALA A 38 -0.25 13.44 -4.16
N GLN A 39 -0.97 14.55 -4.31
CA GLN A 39 -1.99 14.91 -3.34
C GLN A 39 -3.15 13.91 -3.35
N LYS A 40 -3.60 13.52 -4.53
CA LYS A 40 -4.68 12.55 -4.63
C LYS A 40 -4.25 11.19 -4.09
N ASP A 41 -3.01 10.80 -4.39
CA ASP A 41 -2.49 9.55 -3.86
C ASP A 41 -2.45 9.58 -2.34
N ALA A 42 -1.99 10.69 -1.77
CA ALA A 42 -1.91 10.81 -0.31
C ALA A 42 -3.28 10.77 0.34
N GLU A 43 -4.27 11.41 -0.27
CA GLU A 43 -5.63 11.37 0.25
C GLU A 43 -6.19 9.97 0.23
N TYR A 44 -5.93 9.23 -0.83
CA TYR A 44 -6.38 7.85 -0.93
C TYR A 44 -5.76 6.99 0.16
N LEU A 45 -4.43 7.10 0.34
CA LEU A 45 -3.74 6.32 1.35
C LEU A 45 -4.24 6.66 2.75
N LEU A 46 -4.47 7.94 3.01
CA LEU A 46 -4.97 8.37 4.31
C LEU A 46 -6.36 7.83 4.58
N THR A 47 -7.21 7.83 3.56
CA THR A 47 -8.56 7.28 3.69
C THR A 47 -8.51 5.80 4.07
N LEU A 48 -7.63 5.04 3.42
CA LEU A 48 -7.49 3.63 3.75
C LEU A 48 -6.92 3.43 5.15
N ALA A 49 -5.93 4.23 5.53
CA ALA A 49 -5.36 4.12 6.86
C ALA A 49 -6.41 4.36 7.94
N GLN A 50 -7.32 5.29 7.72
CA GLN A 50 -8.40 5.55 8.65
C GLN A 50 -9.43 4.42 8.65
N LYS A 51 -9.70 3.88 7.48
CA LYS A 51 -10.69 2.80 7.35
C LYS A 51 -10.25 1.54 8.12
N TYR A 52 -8.97 1.25 8.08
CA TYR A 52 -8.43 0.04 8.70
C TYR A 52 -7.75 0.31 10.04
N ALA A 53 -7.91 1.49 10.59
CA ALA A 53 -7.31 1.83 11.87
C ALA A 53 -7.86 0.96 13.01
N PRO A 54 -7.06 0.63 14.01
CA PRO A 54 -5.62 0.91 14.07
C PRO A 54 -4.84 -0.06 13.20
N CYS A 55 -3.86 0.47 12.47
CA CYS A 55 -3.07 -0.37 11.59
C CYS A 55 -1.64 0.17 11.50
N MET A 56 -0.74 -0.74 11.16
CA MET A 56 0.62 -0.38 10.81
C MET A 56 0.69 -0.25 9.29
N LEU A 57 1.38 0.77 8.81
CA LEU A 57 1.53 0.98 7.38
C LEU A 57 2.87 0.46 6.91
N LEU A 58 2.84 -0.29 5.82
CA LEU A 58 4.05 -0.83 5.22
C LEU A 58 4.07 -0.42 3.76
N PHE A 59 5.16 0.22 3.34
CA PHE A 59 5.32 0.67 1.96
C PHE A 59 6.41 -0.14 1.29
N GLY A 60 6.08 -0.72 0.13
CA GLY A 60 7.05 -1.42 -0.68
C GLY A 60 7.28 -0.67 -1.97
N MET A 61 8.53 -0.61 -2.38
CA MET A 61 8.90 -0.01 -3.66
C MET A 61 9.34 -1.12 -4.60
N PRO A 62 8.88 -1.12 -5.85
CA PRO A 62 9.28 -2.17 -6.77
C PRO A 62 10.77 -2.07 -7.08
N ARG A 63 11.37 -3.23 -7.29
CA ARG A 63 12.77 -3.30 -7.71
C ARG A 63 12.85 -3.09 -9.21
N ASN A 64 13.94 -2.48 -9.65
CA ASN A 64 14.22 -2.39 -11.06
C ASN A 64 14.58 -3.76 -11.62
N MET A 65 14.54 -3.86 -12.93
CA MET A 65 14.82 -5.12 -13.60
C MET A 65 16.25 -5.62 -13.36
N ASP A 66 17.16 -4.72 -13.07
CA ASP A 66 18.55 -5.08 -12.79
C ASP A 66 18.79 -5.43 -11.33
N GLY A 67 17.75 -5.49 -10.53
CA GLY A 67 17.85 -5.86 -9.14
C GLY A 67 18.03 -4.71 -8.19
N SER A 68 18.18 -3.50 -8.68
CA SER A 68 18.26 -2.34 -7.80
C SER A 68 16.87 -1.81 -7.50
N TYR A 69 16.77 -1.00 -6.45
CA TYR A 69 15.49 -0.38 -6.12
C TYR A 69 15.34 0.90 -6.92
N GLY A 70 14.10 1.19 -7.28
CA GLY A 70 13.79 2.44 -7.95
C GLY A 70 14.09 3.62 -7.05
N GLU A 71 14.53 4.66 -7.65
CA GLU A 71 14.88 5.87 -6.92
C GLU A 71 13.79 6.85 -6.98
#